data_aab4b4de65a650fadddbe39143230282
#
_entry.id   aab4b4de65a650fadddbe39143230282
#
_cell.length_a   1.000
_cell.length_b   1.000
_cell.length_c   1.000
_cell.angle_alpha   90.00
_cell.angle_beta   90.00
_cell.angle_gamma   90.00
#
_symmetry.space_group_name_H-M   'P 1'
#
loop_
_entity.id
_entity.type
_entity.pdbx_description
1 polymer ?
#
loop_
_entity_poly.entity_id
_entity_poly.type
_entity_poly.pdbx_seq_one_letter_code
_entity_poly.pdbx_strand_id
1 'polypeptide(L)'
;PLYSSAASDVYKRQGTQSVRAMIFNSQGQLLAKSKIDIEPYFSSQNGWAEQHADYFWEKLCLACQTLWRENSIDKQAIAAVSVTTQRATVVTMGKNHQPLRPAISWLDQRQVDSKPVLGVIESALMSLVRAKPLVDLMHQQSEANWIEQNEPELWKQVSKFLLLSGYHNYKLTGEYKDSIASTVGFVPFDYKTQQWAEKNDWKWRAMPITRGMLPEVLPAGSKLGKITATAAIETGIPEGLTLIASGSDKACEVLGTGCTDAHTGSLSYGSLATINICLLYTSPSPRDVE
;
A
#
# COMPACT_ATOMS: atom_id res chain seq x y z
N PRO A 1 -32.28 12.91 -12.11
CA PRO A 1 -31.01 12.72 -12.86
C PRO A 1 -29.87 13.65 -12.44
N LEU A 2 -30.04 14.46 -11.40
CA LEU A 2 -29.01 15.41 -10.92
C LEU A 2 -28.08 14.86 -9.82
N TYR A 3 -28.34 13.63 -9.34
CA TYR A 3 -27.55 13.03 -8.28
C TYR A 3 -26.32 12.25 -8.75
N SER A 4 -26.22 11.85 -10.02
CA SER A 4 -25.08 11.04 -10.52
C SER A 4 -23.83 11.88 -10.81
N SER A 5 -23.98 13.16 -11.19
CA SER A 5 -22.82 14.01 -11.49
C SER A 5 -22.14 14.57 -10.23
N ALA A 6 -22.92 14.85 -9.16
CA ALA A 6 -22.37 15.34 -7.90
C ALA A 6 -21.57 14.25 -7.14
N ALA A 7 -22.04 12.99 -7.18
CA ALA A 7 -21.30 11.88 -6.56
C ALA A 7 -19.98 11.58 -7.29
N SER A 8 -19.94 11.63 -8.62
CA SER A 8 -18.70 11.45 -9.37
C SER A 8 -17.70 12.59 -9.16
N ASP A 9 -18.17 13.79 -8.90
CA ASP A 9 -17.31 14.96 -8.68
C ASP A 9 -16.71 15.00 -7.26
N VAL A 10 -17.40 14.46 -6.26
CA VAL A 10 -16.88 14.30 -4.90
C VAL A 10 -15.74 13.28 -4.89
N TYR A 11 -15.84 12.16 -5.61
CA TYR A 11 -14.78 11.15 -5.71
C TYR A 11 -13.55 11.64 -6.48
N LYS A 12 -13.71 12.54 -7.44
CA LYS A 12 -12.59 13.13 -8.19
C LYS A 12 -11.67 14.04 -7.38
N ARG A 13 -12.02 14.43 -6.16
CA ARG A 13 -11.23 15.31 -5.29
C ARG A 13 -10.37 14.58 -4.26
N GLN A 14 -10.35 13.26 -4.26
CA GLN A 14 -9.55 12.49 -3.32
C GLN A 14 -8.07 12.44 -3.75
N GLY A 15 -7.13 12.44 -2.78
CA GLY A 15 -5.68 12.61 -2.96
C GLY A 15 -4.95 11.56 -3.83
N THR A 16 -5.67 10.61 -4.42
CA THR A 16 -5.17 9.57 -5.33
C THR A 16 -5.15 9.97 -6.81
N GLN A 17 -5.34 11.23 -7.13
CA GLN A 17 -5.54 11.71 -8.50
C GLN A 17 -4.25 12.08 -9.24
N SER A 18 -3.09 11.89 -8.65
CA SER A 18 -1.83 12.22 -9.32
C SER A 18 -0.64 11.45 -8.78
N VAL A 19 0.30 11.16 -9.66
CA VAL A 19 1.64 10.70 -9.33
C VAL A 19 2.59 11.90 -9.39
N ARG A 20 3.52 11.98 -8.45
CA ARG A 20 4.52 13.05 -8.38
C ARG A 20 5.92 12.45 -8.31
N ALA A 21 6.84 12.99 -9.08
CA ALA A 21 8.27 12.81 -8.87
C ALA A 21 8.85 14.10 -8.30
N MET A 22 9.69 13.99 -7.27
CA MET A 22 10.23 15.15 -6.55
C MET A 22 11.68 14.89 -6.19
N ILE A 23 12.49 15.95 -6.21
CA ILE A 23 13.88 15.93 -5.77
C ILE A 23 14.04 16.93 -4.64
N PHE A 24 14.65 16.46 -3.56
CA PHE A 24 14.97 17.26 -2.38
C PHE A 24 16.49 17.27 -2.16
N ASN A 25 17.02 18.35 -1.62
CA ASN A 25 18.38 18.37 -1.11
C ASN A 25 18.47 17.77 0.31
N SER A 26 19.69 17.70 0.85
CA SER A 26 19.95 17.16 2.21
C SER A 26 19.32 18.00 3.35
N GLN A 27 18.89 19.22 3.07
CA GLN A 27 18.18 20.10 3.99
C GLN A 27 16.64 19.95 3.90
N GLY A 28 16.14 19.05 3.03
CA GLY A 28 14.71 18.84 2.83
C GLY A 28 14.04 19.90 1.94
N GLN A 29 14.81 20.75 1.25
CA GLN A 29 14.28 21.74 0.32
C GLN A 29 13.93 21.08 -1.02
N LEU A 30 12.76 21.37 -1.54
CA LEU A 30 12.29 20.88 -2.84
C LEU A 30 13.06 21.60 -3.97
N LEU A 31 13.82 20.84 -4.74
CA LEU A 31 14.60 21.33 -5.87
C LEU A 31 13.84 21.24 -7.20
N ALA A 32 13.11 20.15 -7.39
CA ALA A 32 12.31 19.92 -8.60
C ALA A 32 11.09 19.05 -8.30
N LYS A 33 10.04 19.24 -9.09
CA LYS A 33 8.80 18.47 -9.01
C LYS A 33 8.17 18.36 -10.39
N SER A 34 7.68 17.15 -10.69
CA SER A 34 6.69 16.92 -11.74
C SER A 34 5.41 16.36 -11.14
N LYS A 35 4.28 16.56 -11.82
CA LYS A 35 2.97 16.04 -11.44
C LYS A 35 2.27 15.51 -12.68
N ILE A 36 1.83 14.27 -12.62
CA ILE A 36 0.99 13.63 -13.65
C ILE A 36 -0.35 13.30 -13.04
N ASP A 37 -1.42 13.84 -13.58
CA ASP A 37 -2.76 13.50 -13.17
C ASP A 37 -3.11 12.09 -13.67
N ILE A 38 -3.83 11.35 -12.85
CA ILE A 38 -4.21 9.96 -13.12
C ILE A 38 -5.70 9.73 -12.88
N GLU A 39 -6.25 8.74 -13.57
CA GLU A 39 -7.52 8.14 -13.21
C GLU A 39 -7.26 7.13 -12.08
N PRO A 40 -7.72 7.39 -10.86
CA PRO A 40 -7.31 6.59 -9.70
C PRO A 40 -7.85 5.17 -9.72
N TYR A 41 -9.00 4.97 -10.37
CA TYR A 41 -9.65 3.67 -10.54
C TYR A 41 -10.70 3.72 -11.64
N PHE A 42 -11.07 2.56 -12.13
CA PHE A 42 -12.32 2.33 -12.86
C PHE A 42 -13.24 1.43 -12.03
N SER A 43 -14.52 1.47 -12.31
CA SER A 43 -15.52 0.67 -11.63
C SER A 43 -16.34 -0.12 -12.65
N SER A 44 -16.23 -1.44 -12.62
CA SER A 44 -17.02 -2.34 -13.46
C SER A 44 -18.36 -2.72 -12.81
N GLN A 45 -18.44 -2.58 -11.48
CA GLN A 45 -19.64 -2.82 -10.69
C GLN A 45 -19.75 -1.80 -9.57
N ASN A 46 -20.95 -1.57 -9.06
CA ASN A 46 -21.14 -0.64 -7.94
C ASN A 46 -20.33 -1.08 -6.71
N GLY A 47 -19.61 -0.15 -6.12
CA GLY A 47 -18.73 -0.41 -4.97
C GLY A 47 -17.35 -0.98 -5.33
N TRP A 48 -17.09 -1.34 -6.60
CA TRP A 48 -15.77 -1.79 -7.03
C TRP A 48 -14.89 -0.61 -7.42
N ALA A 49 -13.60 -0.71 -7.06
CA ALA A 49 -12.60 0.27 -7.41
C ALA A 49 -11.29 -0.45 -7.76
N GLU A 50 -10.98 -0.52 -9.05
CA GLU A 50 -9.84 -1.25 -9.59
C GLU A 50 -9.00 -0.37 -10.50
N GLN A 51 -7.70 -0.66 -10.61
CA GLN A 51 -6.84 -0.05 -11.61
C GLN A 51 -5.73 -1.03 -12.02
N HIS A 52 -5.32 -1.00 -13.28
CA HIS A 52 -4.21 -1.82 -13.74
C HIS A 52 -2.91 -1.43 -13.03
N ALA A 53 -2.19 -2.41 -12.47
CA ALA A 53 -0.93 -2.14 -11.78
C ALA A 53 0.12 -1.51 -12.72
N ASP A 54 0.14 -1.96 -13.99
CA ASP A 54 1.03 -1.40 -15.01
C ASP A 54 0.70 0.05 -15.34
N TYR A 55 -0.58 0.47 -15.26
CA TYR A 55 -0.96 1.87 -15.41
C TYR A 55 -0.29 2.75 -14.34
N PHE A 56 -0.27 2.31 -13.08
CA PHE A 56 0.43 3.05 -12.02
C PHE A 56 1.93 3.12 -12.29
N TRP A 57 2.53 2.03 -12.80
CA TRP A 57 3.93 2.00 -13.19
C TRP A 57 4.23 2.97 -14.34
N GLU A 58 3.45 2.95 -15.40
CA GLU A 58 3.57 3.86 -16.55
C GLU A 58 3.49 5.33 -16.11
N LYS A 59 2.56 5.66 -15.21
CA LYS A 59 2.43 7.03 -14.68
C LYS A 59 3.59 7.44 -13.79
N LEU A 60 4.16 6.51 -13.02
CA LEU A 60 5.39 6.73 -12.27
C LEU A 60 6.57 7.02 -13.22
N CYS A 61 6.74 6.19 -14.25
CA CYS A 61 7.76 6.39 -15.27
C CYS A 61 7.62 7.75 -15.95
N LEU A 62 6.39 8.09 -16.37
CA LEU A 62 6.10 9.38 -17.00
C LEU A 62 6.41 10.57 -16.08
N ALA A 63 6.09 10.47 -14.78
CA ALA A 63 6.41 11.50 -13.81
C ALA A 63 7.93 11.69 -13.69
N CYS A 64 8.68 10.59 -13.58
CA CYS A 64 10.14 10.65 -13.54
C CYS A 64 10.73 11.24 -14.83
N GLN A 65 10.31 10.76 -16.00
CA GLN A 65 10.78 11.27 -17.29
C GLN A 65 10.48 12.76 -17.47
N THR A 66 9.27 13.19 -17.06
CA THR A 66 8.87 14.62 -17.09
C THR A 66 9.74 15.45 -16.17
N LEU A 67 10.03 14.96 -14.96
CA LEU A 67 10.92 15.63 -14.02
C LEU A 67 12.30 15.91 -14.65
N TRP A 68 12.91 14.89 -15.29
CA TRP A 68 14.20 15.03 -15.93
C TRP A 68 14.18 15.96 -17.13
N ARG A 69 13.12 15.93 -17.93
CA ARG A 69 12.98 16.76 -19.13
C ARG A 69 12.82 18.23 -18.80
N GLU A 70 12.09 18.55 -17.72
CA GLU A 70 11.71 19.93 -17.37
C GLU A 70 12.69 20.61 -16.42
N ASN A 71 13.65 19.86 -15.87
CA ASN A 71 14.60 20.40 -14.90
C ASN A 71 16.03 20.01 -15.24
N SER A 72 16.94 20.99 -15.19
CA SER A 72 18.38 20.78 -15.38
C SER A 72 19.02 20.30 -14.07
N ILE A 73 18.86 19.01 -13.76
CA ILE A 73 19.42 18.40 -12.54
C ILE A 73 20.48 17.38 -12.93
N ASP A 74 21.62 17.45 -12.27
CA ASP A 74 22.64 16.43 -12.39
C ASP A 74 22.17 15.13 -11.74
N LYS A 75 21.88 14.14 -12.56
CA LYS A 75 21.44 12.81 -12.12
C LYS A 75 22.49 12.10 -11.26
N GLN A 76 23.79 12.40 -11.45
CA GLN A 76 24.89 11.82 -10.68
C GLN A 76 24.94 12.33 -9.24
N ALA A 77 24.32 13.48 -8.97
CA ALA A 77 24.20 14.03 -7.62
C ALA A 77 23.08 13.40 -6.78
N ILE A 78 22.24 12.52 -7.37
CA ILE A 78 21.16 11.84 -6.66
C ILE A 78 21.75 10.72 -5.80
N ALA A 79 21.56 10.82 -4.48
CA ALA A 79 22.14 9.87 -3.53
C ALA A 79 21.27 8.60 -3.35
N ALA A 80 19.94 8.72 -3.40
CA ALA A 80 19.00 7.63 -3.20
C ALA A 80 17.62 7.97 -3.76
N VAL A 81 16.76 6.97 -3.88
CA VAL A 81 15.36 7.11 -4.24
C VAL A 81 14.49 6.38 -3.23
N SER A 82 13.27 6.86 -3.03
CA SER A 82 12.23 6.17 -2.26
C SER A 82 10.88 6.34 -2.95
N VAL A 83 9.96 5.41 -2.68
CA VAL A 83 8.60 5.44 -3.22
C VAL A 83 7.60 5.37 -2.08
N THR A 84 6.63 6.27 -2.07
CA THR A 84 5.46 6.21 -1.21
C THR A 84 4.21 6.01 -2.06
N THR A 85 3.26 5.24 -1.55
CA THR A 85 2.01 4.93 -2.25
C THR A 85 0.81 5.05 -1.33
N GLN A 86 -0.37 5.07 -1.94
CA GLN A 86 -1.62 4.84 -1.22
C GLN A 86 -1.60 3.47 -0.53
N ARG A 87 -2.25 3.38 0.63
CA ARG A 87 -2.34 2.15 1.44
C ARG A 87 -3.36 1.16 0.86
N ALA A 88 -3.29 -0.09 1.29
CA ALA A 88 -4.32 -1.10 1.06
C ALA A 88 -4.75 -1.22 -0.43
N THR A 89 -3.84 -1.01 -1.36
CA THR A 89 -4.05 -1.33 -2.78
C THR A 89 -3.28 -2.59 -3.10
N VAL A 90 -4.01 -3.62 -3.49
CA VAL A 90 -3.50 -4.99 -3.61
C VAL A 90 -3.21 -5.35 -5.07
N VAL A 91 -2.04 -5.92 -5.31
CA VAL A 91 -1.59 -6.45 -6.61
C VAL A 91 -1.27 -7.93 -6.47
N THR A 92 -1.95 -8.76 -7.27
CA THR A 92 -1.65 -10.20 -7.37
C THR A 92 -0.77 -10.48 -8.56
N MET A 93 0.35 -11.21 -8.35
CA MET A 93 1.34 -11.51 -9.38
C MET A 93 1.40 -13.01 -9.66
N GLY A 94 1.54 -13.36 -10.92
CA GLY A 94 1.80 -14.73 -11.37
C GLY A 94 3.27 -15.14 -11.24
N LYS A 95 3.57 -16.41 -11.53
CA LYS A 95 4.95 -16.95 -11.59
C LYS A 95 5.82 -16.30 -12.67
N ASN A 96 5.19 -15.72 -13.68
CA ASN A 96 5.84 -14.94 -14.75
C ASN A 96 6.16 -13.51 -14.34
N HIS A 97 5.94 -13.17 -13.06
CA HIS A 97 6.15 -11.83 -12.52
C HIS A 97 5.27 -10.73 -13.16
N GLN A 98 4.12 -11.11 -13.68
CA GLN A 98 3.14 -10.16 -14.24
C GLN A 98 1.89 -10.11 -13.35
N PRO A 99 1.20 -8.95 -13.27
CA PRO A 99 -0.10 -8.84 -12.63
C PRO A 99 -1.11 -9.79 -13.30
N LEU A 100 -1.87 -10.52 -12.49
CA LEU A 100 -2.87 -11.47 -12.99
C LEU A 100 -4.24 -10.82 -13.24
N ARG A 101 -4.49 -9.69 -12.61
CA ARG A 101 -5.73 -8.93 -12.67
C ARG A 101 -5.47 -7.46 -12.33
N PRO A 102 -6.45 -6.56 -12.56
CA PRO A 102 -6.37 -5.21 -12.02
C PRO A 102 -6.18 -5.21 -10.50
N ALA A 103 -5.38 -4.29 -10.00
CA ALA A 103 -5.20 -4.07 -8.57
C ALA A 103 -6.52 -3.64 -7.94
N ILE A 104 -6.82 -4.18 -6.76
CA ILE A 104 -7.97 -3.75 -5.96
C ILE A 104 -7.52 -2.55 -5.13
N SER A 105 -8.18 -1.40 -5.34
CA SER A 105 -7.86 -0.15 -4.66
C SER A 105 -8.41 -0.14 -3.23
N TRP A 106 -7.82 0.65 -2.36
CA TRP A 106 -8.30 0.91 -0.99
C TRP A 106 -9.72 1.50 -0.92
N LEU A 107 -10.24 2.01 -2.03
CA LEU A 107 -11.62 2.53 -2.16
C LEU A 107 -12.65 1.43 -2.43
N ASP A 108 -12.19 0.24 -2.71
CA ASP A 108 -13.05 -0.90 -3.03
C ASP A 108 -13.86 -1.33 -1.80
N GLN A 109 -15.14 -1.63 -2.02
CA GLN A 109 -16.09 -1.97 -0.95
C GLN A 109 -16.54 -3.44 -1.02
N ARG A 110 -15.92 -4.25 -1.88
CA ARG A 110 -16.27 -5.66 -1.98
C ARG A 110 -15.91 -6.41 -0.70
N GLN A 111 -16.78 -7.34 -0.32
CA GLN A 111 -16.61 -8.16 0.86
C GLN A 111 -17.00 -9.60 0.53
N VAL A 112 -16.56 -10.54 1.35
CA VAL A 112 -17.02 -11.92 1.33
C VAL A 112 -18.00 -12.18 2.47
N ASP A 113 -18.84 -13.20 2.30
CA ASP A 113 -19.68 -13.67 3.39
C ASP A 113 -18.84 -14.16 4.57
N SER A 114 -19.28 -13.81 5.77
CA SER A 114 -18.62 -14.28 6.99
C SER A 114 -18.69 -15.79 7.09
N LYS A 115 -17.54 -16.42 7.17
CA LYS A 115 -17.41 -17.86 7.44
C LYS A 115 -16.69 -18.06 8.76
N PRO A 116 -16.98 -19.15 9.51
CA PRO A 116 -16.22 -19.48 10.70
C PRO A 116 -14.75 -19.72 10.33
N VAL A 117 -13.87 -18.82 10.72
CA VAL A 117 -12.43 -18.87 10.48
C VAL A 117 -11.73 -19.71 11.53
N LEU A 118 -12.26 -19.67 12.75
CA LEU A 118 -11.70 -20.31 13.95
C LEU A 118 -12.54 -21.51 14.35
N GLY A 119 -11.88 -22.50 14.96
CA GLY A 119 -12.56 -23.62 15.60
C GLY A 119 -13.45 -23.14 16.77
N VAL A 120 -14.36 -23.99 17.22
CA VAL A 120 -15.35 -23.65 18.26
C VAL A 120 -14.68 -23.14 19.54
N ILE A 121 -13.63 -23.81 20.01
CA ILE A 121 -12.89 -23.44 21.24
C ILE A 121 -12.17 -22.10 21.06
N GLU A 122 -11.49 -21.92 19.93
CA GLU A 122 -10.77 -20.67 19.62
C GLU A 122 -11.73 -19.50 19.45
N SER A 123 -12.86 -19.73 18.79
CA SER A 123 -13.92 -18.72 18.64
C SER A 123 -14.48 -18.29 20.00
N ALA A 124 -14.65 -19.23 20.93
CA ALA A 124 -15.08 -18.93 22.30
C ALA A 124 -13.99 -18.11 23.04
N LEU A 125 -12.73 -18.50 22.94
CA LEU A 125 -11.60 -17.75 23.53
C LEU A 125 -11.48 -16.34 22.96
N MET A 126 -11.56 -16.18 21.64
CA MET A 126 -11.53 -14.87 20.98
C MET A 126 -12.74 -14.00 21.35
N SER A 127 -13.90 -14.62 21.57
CA SER A 127 -15.09 -13.91 22.07
C SER A 127 -14.89 -13.42 23.49
N LEU A 128 -14.25 -14.22 24.35
CA LEU A 128 -13.95 -13.85 25.74
C LEU A 128 -13.04 -12.61 25.82
N VAL A 129 -12.04 -12.52 24.94
CA VAL A 129 -11.15 -11.36 24.84
C VAL A 129 -11.64 -10.28 23.87
N ARG A 130 -12.89 -10.39 23.40
CA ARG A 130 -13.54 -9.46 22.46
C ARG A 130 -12.80 -9.26 21.13
N ALA A 131 -11.98 -10.21 20.71
CA ALA A 131 -11.22 -10.15 19.46
C ALA A 131 -11.94 -10.79 18.27
N LYS A 132 -13.04 -11.52 18.48
CA LYS A 132 -13.79 -12.19 17.42
C LYS A 132 -14.29 -11.23 16.33
N PRO A 133 -14.85 -10.03 16.63
CA PRO A 133 -15.26 -9.09 15.59
C PRO A 133 -14.10 -8.66 14.67
N LEU A 134 -12.87 -8.55 15.18
CA LEU A 134 -11.70 -8.23 14.39
C LEU A 134 -11.34 -9.38 13.43
N VAL A 135 -11.44 -10.63 13.88
CA VAL A 135 -11.22 -11.81 13.04
C VAL A 135 -12.23 -11.86 11.90
N ASP A 136 -13.51 -11.66 12.23
CA ASP A 136 -14.60 -11.67 11.24
C ASP A 136 -14.42 -10.52 10.24
N LEU A 137 -14.07 -9.32 10.69
CA LEU A 137 -13.80 -8.17 9.86
C LEU A 137 -12.63 -8.43 8.90
N MET A 138 -11.52 -8.95 9.41
CA MET A 138 -10.36 -9.27 8.57
C MET A 138 -10.69 -10.33 7.52
N HIS A 139 -11.51 -11.32 7.87
CA HIS A 139 -11.97 -12.31 6.91
C HIS A 139 -12.87 -11.70 5.82
N GLN A 140 -13.84 -10.89 6.22
CA GLN A 140 -14.82 -10.31 5.30
C GLN A 140 -14.20 -9.30 4.33
N GLN A 141 -13.27 -8.48 4.80
CA GLN A 141 -12.71 -7.38 4.03
C GLN A 141 -11.38 -7.71 3.33
N SER A 142 -10.84 -8.92 3.55
CA SER A 142 -9.60 -9.30 2.87
C SER A 142 -9.84 -9.53 1.38
N GLU A 143 -9.15 -8.77 0.55
CA GLU A 143 -9.15 -8.90 -0.91
C GLU A 143 -8.72 -10.31 -1.34
N ALA A 144 -7.83 -10.94 -0.59
CA ALA A 144 -7.38 -12.32 -0.85
C ALA A 144 -8.54 -13.32 -0.74
N ASN A 145 -9.40 -13.19 0.27
CA ASN A 145 -10.58 -14.04 0.44
C ASN A 145 -11.58 -13.84 -0.71
N TRP A 146 -11.76 -12.59 -1.11
CA TRP A 146 -12.66 -12.29 -2.21
C TRP A 146 -12.16 -12.90 -3.53
N ILE A 147 -10.87 -12.77 -3.82
CA ILE A 147 -10.27 -13.32 -5.06
C ILE A 147 -10.34 -14.85 -5.02
N GLU A 148 -9.99 -15.49 -3.91
CA GLU A 148 -10.09 -16.94 -3.78
C GLU A 148 -11.51 -17.46 -4.00
N GLN A 149 -12.51 -16.76 -3.43
CA GLN A 149 -13.90 -17.19 -3.50
C GLN A 149 -14.53 -16.95 -4.87
N ASN A 150 -14.23 -15.81 -5.51
CA ASN A 150 -14.90 -15.38 -6.74
C ASN A 150 -14.08 -15.65 -8.01
N GLU A 151 -12.76 -15.77 -7.88
CA GLU A 151 -11.82 -16.02 -8.98
C GLU A 151 -10.86 -17.19 -8.63
N PRO A 152 -11.36 -18.39 -8.26
CA PRO A 152 -10.52 -19.48 -7.72
C PRO A 152 -9.45 -19.97 -8.70
N GLU A 153 -9.72 -19.96 -9.99
CA GLU A 153 -8.74 -20.38 -11.02
C GLU A 153 -7.61 -19.35 -11.18
N LEU A 154 -7.91 -18.09 -10.96
CA LEU A 154 -6.90 -17.03 -10.89
C LEU A 154 -6.09 -17.17 -9.59
N TRP A 155 -6.77 -17.39 -8.45
CA TRP A 155 -6.09 -17.52 -7.16
C TRP A 155 -5.04 -18.63 -7.15
N LYS A 156 -5.28 -19.77 -7.79
CA LYS A 156 -4.31 -20.86 -7.94
C LYS A 156 -3.03 -20.45 -8.69
N GLN A 157 -3.07 -19.38 -9.47
CA GLN A 157 -1.93 -18.87 -10.22
C GLN A 157 -1.15 -17.78 -9.44
N VAL A 158 -1.71 -17.28 -8.34
CA VAL A 158 -1.06 -16.23 -7.54
C VAL A 158 0.20 -16.77 -6.90
N SER A 159 1.33 -16.19 -7.26
CA SER A 159 2.63 -16.48 -6.67
C SER A 159 3.07 -15.42 -5.67
N LYS A 160 2.64 -14.16 -5.87
CA LYS A 160 2.88 -13.04 -4.97
C LYS A 160 1.61 -12.22 -4.75
N PHE A 161 1.42 -11.83 -3.50
CA PHE A 161 0.36 -10.93 -3.04
C PHE A 161 1.03 -9.70 -2.44
N LEU A 162 0.97 -8.59 -3.15
CA LEU A 162 1.75 -7.39 -2.85
C LEU A 162 0.81 -6.21 -2.60
N LEU A 163 1.27 -5.28 -1.79
CA LEU A 163 0.73 -3.93 -1.81
C LEU A 163 1.35 -3.16 -2.99
N LEU A 164 0.75 -2.05 -3.38
CA LEU A 164 1.23 -1.24 -4.51
C LEU A 164 2.67 -0.77 -4.32
N SER A 165 3.10 -0.48 -3.08
CA SER A 165 4.50 -0.19 -2.73
C SER A 165 5.43 -1.34 -3.10
N GLY A 166 5.10 -2.56 -2.68
CA GLY A 166 5.87 -3.77 -3.00
C GLY A 166 5.95 -4.05 -4.50
N TYR A 167 4.86 -3.77 -5.24
CA TYR A 167 4.86 -3.86 -6.70
C TYR A 167 5.85 -2.85 -7.34
N HIS A 168 5.80 -1.58 -6.94
CA HIS A 168 6.73 -0.58 -7.45
C HIS A 168 8.18 -0.87 -7.06
N ASN A 169 8.42 -1.33 -5.83
CA ASN A 169 9.73 -1.73 -5.37
C ASN A 169 10.29 -2.87 -6.25
N TYR A 170 9.45 -3.87 -6.56
CA TYR A 170 9.80 -4.96 -7.47
C TYR A 170 10.13 -4.43 -8.88
N LYS A 171 9.29 -3.57 -9.46
CA LYS A 171 9.52 -2.98 -10.78
C LYS A 171 10.85 -2.20 -10.83
N LEU A 172 11.20 -1.53 -9.76
CA LEU A 172 12.43 -0.73 -9.66
C LEU A 172 13.69 -1.59 -9.46
N THR A 173 13.60 -2.66 -8.65
CA THR A 173 14.79 -3.37 -8.16
C THR A 173 14.88 -4.84 -8.57
N GLY A 174 13.77 -5.43 -9.01
CA GLY A 174 13.67 -6.89 -9.22
C GLY A 174 13.51 -7.69 -7.92
N GLU A 175 13.48 -7.03 -6.74
CA GLU A 175 13.42 -7.66 -5.43
C GLU A 175 12.02 -7.57 -4.83
N TYR A 176 11.53 -8.68 -4.27
CA TYR A 176 10.27 -8.69 -3.52
C TYR A 176 10.50 -8.24 -2.07
N LYS A 177 10.73 -6.94 -1.90
CA LYS A 177 10.95 -6.29 -0.62
C LYS A 177 10.02 -5.08 -0.45
N ASP A 178 9.60 -4.83 0.78
CA ASP A 178 8.79 -3.66 1.09
C ASP A 178 9.15 -3.09 2.47
N SER A 179 8.60 -1.92 2.79
CA SER A 179 8.76 -1.28 4.08
C SER A 179 7.69 -1.75 5.07
N ILE A 180 8.07 -1.99 6.32
CA ILE A 180 7.12 -2.20 7.42
C ILE A 180 6.14 -1.02 7.54
N ALA A 181 6.58 0.20 7.25
CA ALA A 181 5.76 1.42 7.32
C ALA A 181 4.78 1.57 6.14
N SER A 182 4.93 0.75 5.09
CA SER A 182 3.98 0.66 3.98
C SER A 182 2.97 -0.48 4.14
N THR A 183 3.22 -1.41 5.09
CA THR A 183 2.43 -2.62 5.28
C THR A 183 1.14 -2.31 6.03
N VAL A 184 0.15 -1.78 5.32
CA VAL A 184 -1.19 -1.44 5.83
C VAL A 184 -2.24 -2.04 4.91
N GLY A 185 -3.08 -2.93 5.46
CA GLY A 185 -4.14 -3.63 4.73
C GLY A 185 -4.56 -4.90 5.45
N PHE A 186 -5.47 -5.65 4.85
CA PHE A 186 -5.91 -6.96 5.38
C PHE A 186 -4.90 -8.04 5.00
N VAL A 187 -3.76 -8.03 5.69
CA VAL A 187 -2.65 -8.95 5.51
C VAL A 187 -2.19 -9.52 6.86
N PRO A 188 -1.56 -10.71 6.90
CA PRO A 188 -1.17 -11.34 8.15
C PRO A 188 0.09 -10.69 8.75
N PHE A 189 0.00 -9.39 9.07
CA PHE A 189 1.07 -8.59 9.67
C PHE A 189 0.85 -8.43 11.18
N ASP A 190 1.91 -8.52 11.96
CA ASP A 190 1.91 -8.24 13.38
C ASP A 190 2.53 -6.85 13.63
N TYR A 191 1.67 -5.88 13.92
CA TYR A 191 2.09 -4.49 14.15
C TYR A 191 2.92 -4.32 15.45
N LYS A 192 2.81 -5.26 16.40
CA LYS A 192 3.58 -5.20 17.64
C LYS A 192 5.04 -5.58 17.41
N THR A 193 5.28 -6.63 16.67
CA THR A 193 6.62 -7.10 16.31
C THR A 193 7.15 -6.46 15.05
N GLN A 194 6.30 -5.78 14.28
CA GLN A 194 6.59 -5.18 12.98
C GLN A 194 7.11 -6.20 11.96
N GLN A 195 6.54 -7.39 11.98
CA GLN A 195 6.89 -8.51 11.10
C GLN A 195 5.63 -9.21 10.60
N TRP A 196 5.78 -10.06 9.61
CA TRP A 196 4.72 -11.00 9.27
C TRP A 196 4.42 -11.88 10.49
N ALA A 197 3.15 -12.13 10.74
CA ALA A 197 2.67 -12.91 11.87
C ALA A 197 3.38 -14.27 11.97
N GLU A 198 3.54 -14.78 13.18
CA GLU A 198 4.12 -16.11 13.43
C GLU A 198 3.30 -17.21 12.75
N LYS A 199 3.96 -18.32 12.41
CA LYS A 199 3.37 -19.42 11.61
C LYS A 199 2.02 -19.93 12.14
N ASN A 200 1.81 -19.92 13.45
CA ASN A 200 0.60 -20.42 14.09
C ASN A 200 -0.43 -19.33 14.42
N ASP A 201 -0.19 -18.09 14.01
CA ASP A 201 -1.11 -16.99 14.23
C ASP A 201 -2.41 -17.21 13.45
N TRP A 202 -3.53 -16.85 14.06
CA TRP A 202 -4.86 -16.99 13.49
C TRP A 202 -5.03 -16.21 12.17
N LYS A 203 -4.26 -15.15 11.95
CA LYS A 203 -4.31 -14.33 10.72
C LYS A 203 -4.06 -15.17 9.46
N TRP A 204 -3.19 -16.19 9.53
CA TRP A 204 -2.95 -17.11 8.41
C TRP A 204 -4.13 -18.00 8.08
N ARG A 205 -5.05 -18.19 9.03
CA ARG A 205 -6.30 -18.96 8.82
C ARG A 205 -7.43 -18.05 8.34
N ALA A 206 -7.37 -16.77 8.68
CA ALA A 206 -8.37 -15.79 8.26
C ALA A 206 -8.25 -15.44 6.77
N MET A 207 -7.11 -15.73 6.15
CA MET A 207 -6.82 -15.36 4.76
C MET A 207 -6.08 -16.50 4.04
N PRO A 208 -6.33 -16.73 2.74
CA PRO A 208 -5.69 -17.82 1.97
C PRO A 208 -4.25 -17.45 1.54
N ILE A 209 -3.64 -16.49 2.20
CA ILE A 209 -2.29 -16.02 1.91
C ILE A 209 -1.28 -16.94 2.58
N THR A 210 -0.22 -17.32 1.88
CA THR A 210 0.92 -18.03 2.45
C THR A 210 2.12 -17.11 2.61
N ARG A 211 3.04 -17.44 3.52
CA ARG A 211 4.25 -16.61 3.73
C ARG A 211 5.08 -16.41 2.47
N GLY A 212 5.10 -17.41 1.58
CA GLY A 212 5.83 -17.36 0.31
C GLY A 212 5.23 -16.35 -0.70
N MET A 213 3.96 -15.99 -0.56
CA MET A 213 3.32 -14.98 -1.41
C MET A 213 3.71 -13.55 -1.02
N LEU A 214 4.16 -13.33 0.20
CA LEU A 214 4.43 -12.01 0.73
C LEU A 214 5.90 -11.60 0.54
N PRO A 215 6.18 -10.29 0.41
CA PRO A 215 7.54 -9.78 0.30
C PRO A 215 8.31 -9.92 1.62
N GLU A 216 9.61 -9.78 1.58
CA GLU A 216 10.41 -9.45 2.75
C GLU A 216 10.07 -8.03 3.21
N VAL A 217 9.88 -7.81 4.51
CA VAL A 217 9.61 -6.47 5.05
C VAL A 217 10.79 -5.98 5.88
N LEU A 218 11.17 -4.73 5.66
CA LEU A 218 12.33 -4.10 6.26
C LEU A 218 11.93 -2.78 6.96
N PRO A 219 12.65 -2.37 8.01
CA PRO A 219 12.43 -1.08 8.65
C PRO A 219 12.51 0.09 7.66
N ALA A 220 11.75 1.16 7.88
CA ALA A 220 11.88 2.40 7.13
C ALA A 220 13.32 2.92 7.21
N GLY A 221 13.85 3.46 6.11
CA GLY A 221 15.26 3.85 5.97
C GLY A 221 16.20 2.72 5.53
N SER A 222 15.76 1.46 5.53
CA SER A 222 16.57 0.33 5.05
C SER A 222 16.72 0.33 3.53
N LYS A 223 17.77 -0.34 3.03
CA LYS A 223 17.98 -0.54 1.60
C LYS A 223 17.10 -1.68 1.11
N LEU A 224 16.21 -1.41 0.15
CA LEU A 224 15.36 -2.42 -0.48
C LEU A 224 16.04 -3.11 -1.68
N GLY A 225 16.94 -2.41 -2.37
CA GLY A 225 17.63 -2.92 -3.55
C GLY A 225 18.31 -1.79 -4.31
N LYS A 226 18.71 -2.10 -5.52
CA LYS A 226 19.29 -1.13 -6.47
C LYS A 226 18.42 -1.04 -7.71
N ILE A 227 18.34 0.16 -8.28
CA ILE A 227 17.64 0.40 -9.55
C ILE A 227 18.27 -0.47 -10.64
N THR A 228 17.45 -1.28 -11.30
CA THR A 228 17.89 -2.13 -12.40
C THR A 228 18.08 -1.35 -13.68
N ALA A 229 18.84 -1.91 -14.64
CA ALA A 229 19.00 -1.32 -15.97
C ALA A 229 17.66 -1.08 -16.68
N THR A 230 16.72 -2.04 -16.59
CA THR A 230 15.38 -1.90 -17.16
C THR A 230 14.62 -0.73 -16.54
N ALA A 231 14.59 -0.64 -15.21
CA ALA A 231 13.94 0.47 -14.52
C ALA A 231 14.61 1.83 -14.83
N ALA A 232 15.93 1.84 -14.98
CA ALA A 232 16.66 3.05 -15.36
C ALA A 232 16.27 3.54 -16.75
N ILE A 233 16.10 2.63 -17.72
CA ILE A 233 15.63 2.96 -19.07
C ILE A 233 14.21 3.52 -19.02
N GLU A 234 13.30 2.88 -18.27
CA GLU A 234 11.89 3.27 -18.22
C GLU A 234 11.66 4.57 -17.43
N THR A 235 12.41 4.81 -16.36
CA THR A 235 12.19 5.97 -15.47
C THR A 235 13.16 7.12 -15.70
N GLY A 236 14.33 6.86 -16.28
CA GLY A 236 15.46 7.79 -16.34
C GLY A 236 16.19 7.98 -15.01
N ILE A 237 15.82 7.22 -13.95
CA ILE A 237 16.57 7.18 -12.69
C ILE A 237 17.89 6.44 -12.93
N PRO A 238 19.03 6.90 -12.37
CA PRO A 238 20.32 6.24 -12.58
C PRO A 238 20.31 4.76 -12.16
N GLU A 239 20.84 3.89 -13.02
CA GLU A 239 21.07 2.49 -12.70
C GLU A 239 21.99 2.35 -11.47
N GLY A 240 21.73 1.35 -10.63
CA GLY A 240 22.53 1.08 -9.44
C GLY A 240 22.25 2.01 -8.25
N LEU A 241 21.43 3.05 -8.43
CA LEU A 241 21.01 3.92 -7.34
C LEU A 241 20.23 3.10 -6.29
N THR A 242 20.46 3.40 -5.02
CA THR A 242 19.82 2.66 -3.93
C THR A 242 18.36 3.07 -3.76
N LEU A 243 17.44 2.10 -3.73
CA LEU A 243 16.06 2.27 -3.30
C LEU A 243 15.98 2.12 -1.78
N ILE A 244 15.44 3.12 -1.11
CA ILE A 244 15.29 3.17 0.36
C ILE A 244 13.82 2.93 0.73
N ALA A 245 13.59 2.10 1.75
CA ALA A 245 12.28 1.85 2.32
C ALA A 245 11.69 3.14 2.90
N SER A 246 10.53 3.54 2.41
CA SER A 246 9.78 4.68 2.94
C SER A 246 8.54 4.23 3.73
N GLY A 247 7.55 5.06 3.89
CA GLY A 247 6.26 4.72 4.47
C GLY A 247 5.12 4.87 3.46
N SER A 248 3.92 4.51 3.90
CA SER A 248 2.70 4.83 3.16
C SER A 248 2.49 6.35 3.10
N ASP A 249 1.60 6.79 2.20
CA ASP A 249 1.22 8.20 2.04
C ASP A 249 0.88 8.87 3.38
N LYS A 250 0.06 8.22 4.22
CA LYS A 250 -0.31 8.75 5.54
C LYS A 250 0.84 8.76 6.53
N ALA A 251 1.71 7.76 6.53
CA ALA A 251 2.89 7.75 7.38
C ALA A 251 3.84 8.90 7.03
N CYS A 252 4.07 9.11 5.72
CA CYS A 252 4.90 10.21 5.23
C CYS A 252 4.26 11.58 5.50
N GLU A 253 2.93 11.71 5.36
CA GLU A 253 2.18 12.93 5.67
C GLU A 253 2.34 13.31 7.15
N VAL A 254 2.11 12.37 8.06
CA VAL A 254 2.23 12.58 9.52
C VAL A 254 3.64 13.00 9.89
N LEU A 255 4.66 12.31 9.37
CA LEU A 255 6.05 12.66 9.59
C LEU A 255 6.39 14.06 9.02
N GLY A 256 5.89 14.35 7.83
CA GLY A 256 6.11 15.62 7.13
C GLY A 256 5.48 16.83 7.83
N THR A 257 4.43 16.62 8.65
CA THR A 257 3.83 17.68 9.50
C THR A 257 4.59 17.90 10.81
N GLY A 258 5.67 17.15 11.07
CA GLY A 258 6.44 17.24 12.31
C GLY A 258 5.77 16.57 13.52
N CYS A 259 4.75 15.73 13.30
CA CYS A 259 4.11 14.95 14.36
C CYS A 259 5.03 13.77 14.76
N THR A 260 6.00 14.05 15.62
CA THR A 260 7.05 13.11 16.03
C THR A 260 7.10 12.85 17.53
N ASP A 261 6.25 13.50 18.31
CA ASP A 261 6.16 13.35 19.77
C ASP A 261 4.71 13.30 20.26
N ALA A 262 4.52 12.97 21.54
CA ALA A 262 3.19 12.82 22.14
C ALA A 262 2.43 14.14 22.35
N HIS A 263 3.05 15.29 22.08
CA HIS A 263 2.47 16.62 22.27
C HIS A 263 2.04 17.25 20.94
N THR A 264 2.40 16.62 19.82
CA THR A 264 2.05 17.06 18.48
C THR A 264 1.01 16.12 17.85
N GLY A 265 0.01 16.71 17.21
CA GLY A 265 -1.00 15.99 16.41
C GLY A 265 -0.99 16.45 14.97
N SER A 266 -1.21 15.54 14.04
CA SER A 266 -1.44 15.86 12.62
C SER A 266 -2.92 15.73 12.30
N LEU A 267 -3.51 16.80 11.77
CA LEU A 267 -4.90 16.85 11.35
C LEU A 267 -4.95 16.98 9.82
N SER A 268 -5.56 16.01 9.17
CA SER A 268 -5.73 15.97 7.72
C SER A 268 -7.20 16.10 7.37
N TYR A 269 -7.51 17.07 6.51
CA TYR A 269 -8.85 17.27 5.95
C TYR A 269 -8.84 16.94 4.46
N GLY A 270 -9.69 16.03 4.06
CA GLY A 270 -9.91 15.63 2.69
C GLY A 270 -11.30 14.99 2.58
N SER A 271 -11.45 14.00 1.74
CA SER A 271 -12.66 13.16 1.68
C SER A 271 -12.91 12.39 2.98
N LEU A 272 -11.84 12.14 3.72
CA LEU A 272 -11.86 11.63 5.11
C LEU A 272 -11.08 12.61 5.97
N ALA A 273 -11.64 12.97 7.12
CA ALA A 273 -10.91 13.70 8.16
C ALA A 273 -10.17 12.66 9.03
N THR A 274 -8.88 12.87 9.21
CA THR A 274 -8.06 12.00 10.08
C THR A 274 -7.29 12.83 11.09
N ILE A 275 -7.24 12.35 12.33
CA ILE A 275 -6.39 12.88 13.39
C ILE A 275 -5.35 11.80 13.71
N ASN A 276 -4.08 12.17 13.65
CA ASN A 276 -2.98 11.30 14.02
C ASN A 276 -2.24 11.94 15.20
N ILE A 277 -2.00 11.13 16.23
CA ILE A 277 -1.27 11.54 17.44
C ILE A 277 -0.16 10.50 17.64
N CYS A 278 1.06 10.98 17.84
CA CYS A 278 2.19 10.11 18.17
C CYS A 278 2.11 9.76 19.67
N LEU A 279 1.85 8.49 19.99
CA LEU A 279 1.85 7.98 21.35
C LEU A 279 3.07 7.09 21.57
N LEU A 280 3.84 7.37 22.61
CA LEU A 280 4.98 6.53 23.02
C LEU A 280 4.54 5.18 23.62
N TYR A 281 3.32 5.14 24.17
CA TYR A 281 2.69 3.93 24.69
C TYR A 281 1.22 3.89 24.24
N THR A 282 0.84 2.90 23.48
CA THR A 282 -0.55 2.57 23.23
C THR A 282 -0.97 1.46 24.18
N SER A 283 -1.74 1.79 25.23
CA SER A 283 -2.75 0.81 25.63
C SER A 283 -3.75 0.72 24.47
N PRO A 284 -4.27 -0.48 24.12
CA PRO A 284 -5.31 -0.58 23.12
C PRO A 284 -6.44 0.40 23.47
N SER A 285 -6.78 1.28 22.53
CA SER A 285 -7.95 2.13 22.71
C SER A 285 -9.16 1.22 22.84
N PRO A 286 -10.20 1.60 23.61
CA PRO A 286 -11.46 0.85 23.63
C PRO A 286 -12.03 0.59 22.23
N ARG A 287 -11.68 1.40 21.22
CA ARG A 287 -12.05 1.20 19.82
C ARG A 287 -11.15 0.22 19.07
N ASP A 288 -9.97 -0.07 19.56
CA ASP A 288 -9.10 -1.12 19.02
C ASP A 288 -9.54 -2.51 19.53
N VAL A 289 -10.50 -2.53 20.46
CA VAL A 289 -11.11 -3.71 21.09
C VAL A 289 -12.63 -3.75 20.87
N GLU A 290 -13.23 -2.69 20.34
CA GLU A 290 -14.60 -2.63 19.84
C GLU A 290 -14.60 -2.89 18.32
#